data_38baeeefc6f415a8fff4ab87249c24c6
#
_entry.id   38baeeefc6f415a8fff4ab87249c24c6
#
_cell.length_a   1.000
_cell.length_b   1.000
_cell.length_c   1.000
_cell.angle_alpha   90.00
_cell.angle_beta   90.00
_cell.angle_gamma   90.00
#
_symmetry.space_group_name_H-M   'P 1'
#
loop_
_entity.id
_entity.type
_entity.pdbx_description
1 polymer ?
#
loop_
_entity_poly.entity_id
_entity_poly.type
_entity_poly.pdbx_seq_one_letter_code
_entity_poly.pdbx_strand_id
1 'polypeptide(L)'
;YLRVAEVHFEAGYVPKNQNVQEFSQALRSVGEPIFGMEASDISMAKLLARLLEVTEQFGMETRTELLLLQRTMVVVEGVSRSLDPNMNMWETARPVVEKYIAEALGPKAILKDILKIVQVARKLGPQLPKLLEDLVRQHKYEDKN
;
A
#
# COMPACT_ATOMS: atom_id res chain seq x y z
N TYR A 1 8.53 -11.44 -6.52
CA TYR A 1 9.04 -10.06 -6.33
C TYR A 1 8.81 -9.18 -7.56
N LEU A 2 9.08 -9.68 -8.79
CA LEU A 2 8.91 -8.88 -10.01
C LEU A 2 7.48 -8.31 -10.13
N ARG A 3 6.45 -9.14 -9.95
CA ARG A 3 5.05 -8.68 -10.01
C ARG A 3 4.73 -7.63 -8.96
N VAL A 4 5.32 -7.75 -7.76
CA VAL A 4 5.17 -6.73 -6.70
C VAL A 4 5.83 -5.41 -7.14
N ALA A 5 7.02 -5.49 -7.73
CA ALA A 5 7.71 -4.32 -8.28
C ALA A 5 6.88 -3.63 -9.37
N GLU A 6 6.38 -4.39 -10.35
CA GLU A 6 5.52 -3.88 -11.43
C GLU A 6 4.32 -3.11 -10.90
N VAL A 7 3.60 -3.67 -9.91
CA VAL A 7 2.45 -3.01 -9.27
C VAL A 7 2.83 -1.67 -8.64
N HIS A 8 4.02 -1.56 -8.02
CA HIS A 8 4.49 -0.29 -7.45
C HIS A 8 4.77 0.76 -8.53
N PHE A 9 5.31 0.33 -9.68
CA PHE A 9 5.50 1.23 -10.82
C PHE A 9 4.18 1.65 -11.47
N GLU A 10 3.25 0.70 -11.67
CA GLU A 10 1.90 0.96 -12.19
C GLU A 10 1.12 1.94 -11.29
N ALA A 11 1.24 1.81 -9.98
CA ALA A 11 0.63 2.70 -9.00
C ALA A 11 1.31 4.08 -8.88
N GLY A 12 2.47 4.27 -9.55
CA GLY A 12 3.21 5.53 -9.50
C GLY A 12 3.96 5.80 -8.20
N TYR A 13 4.16 4.79 -7.37
CA TYR A 13 4.93 4.92 -6.12
C TYR A 13 6.45 5.00 -6.36
N VAL A 14 6.92 4.38 -7.45
CA VAL A 14 8.33 4.43 -7.86
C VAL A 14 8.46 5.35 -9.05
N PRO A 15 9.44 6.29 -9.06
CA PRO A 15 9.69 7.17 -10.20
C PRO A 15 9.98 6.38 -11.47
N LYS A 16 9.46 6.86 -12.62
CA LYS A 16 9.55 6.15 -13.92
C LYS A 16 10.97 5.99 -14.47
N ASN A 17 11.93 6.76 -13.96
CA ASN A 17 13.34 6.68 -14.33
C ASN A 17 14.09 5.56 -13.61
N GLN A 18 13.44 4.84 -12.70
CA GLN A 18 14.02 3.71 -11.97
C GLN A 18 13.84 2.40 -12.76
N ASN A 19 14.69 1.42 -12.44
CA ASN A 19 14.66 0.11 -13.09
C ASN A 19 13.81 -0.87 -12.28
N VAL A 20 12.79 -1.47 -12.91
CA VAL A 20 11.87 -2.40 -12.26
C VAL A 20 12.58 -3.68 -11.78
N GLN A 21 13.58 -4.17 -12.54
CA GLN A 21 14.35 -5.34 -12.14
C GLN A 21 15.22 -5.06 -10.89
N GLU A 22 15.89 -3.91 -10.85
CA GLU A 22 16.69 -3.51 -9.69
C GLU A 22 15.81 -3.34 -8.44
N PHE A 23 14.64 -2.71 -8.58
CA PHE A 23 13.66 -2.60 -7.49
C PHE A 23 13.16 -3.98 -7.04
N SER A 24 12.88 -4.90 -7.97
CA SER A 24 12.53 -6.29 -7.66
C SER A 24 13.62 -7.01 -6.88
N GLN A 25 14.90 -6.81 -7.23
CA GLN A 25 16.03 -7.38 -6.49
C GLN A 25 16.18 -6.77 -5.09
N ALA A 26 15.98 -5.47 -4.96
CA ALA A 26 15.97 -4.80 -3.66
C ALA A 26 14.87 -5.35 -2.74
N LEU A 27 13.64 -5.53 -3.26
CA LEU A 27 12.56 -6.18 -2.50
C LEU A 27 12.90 -7.62 -2.12
N ARG A 28 13.56 -8.36 -3.03
CA ARG A 28 14.03 -9.72 -2.77
C ARG A 28 15.03 -9.75 -1.62
N SER A 29 16.01 -8.84 -1.62
CA SER A 29 17.03 -8.77 -0.56
C SER A 29 16.46 -8.51 0.83
N VAL A 30 15.31 -7.85 0.92
CA VAL A 30 14.58 -7.66 2.18
C VAL A 30 13.75 -8.88 2.55
N GLY A 31 13.09 -9.50 1.57
CA GLY A 31 12.14 -10.59 1.81
C GLY A 31 12.77 -11.96 1.99
N GLU A 32 13.77 -12.33 1.17
CA GLU A 32 14.38 -13.66 1.23
C GLU A 32 14.97 -14.05 2.59
N PRO A 33 15.69 -13.16 3.31
CA PRO A 33 16.22 -13.51 4.63
C PRO A 33 15.15 -13.85 5.68
N ILE A 34 13.89 -13.46 5.43
CA ILE A 34 12.76 -13.68 6.35
C ILE A 34 12.08 -15.02 6.08
N PHE A 35 12.18 -15.52 4.83
CA PHE A 35 11.60 -16.82 4.47
C PHE A 35 12.30 -17.95 5.22
N GLY A 36 11.51 -18.72 5.96
CA GLY A 36 12.00 -19.84 6.75
C GLY A 36 12.42 -19.50 8.19
N MET A 37 12.36 -18.21 8.59
CA MET A 37 12.48 -17.81 9.98
C MET A 37 11.15 -18.00 10.71
N GLU A 38 11.21 -18.31 12.01
CA GLU A 38 10.03 -18.23 12.87
C GLU A 38 9.63 -16.76 13.07
N ALA A 39 8.32 -16.50 13.16
CA ALA A 39 7.83 -15.13 13.31
C ALA A 39 8.38 -14.42 14.56
N SER A 40 8.64 -15.15 15.64
CA SER A 40 9.29 -14.67 16.86
C SER A 40 10.70 -14.10 16.64
N ASP A 41 11.42 -14.63 15.64
CA ASP A 41 12.80 -14.22 15.33
C ASP A 41 12.87 -13.01 14.41
N ILE A 42 11.74 -12.65 13.79
CA ILE A 42 11.66 -11.52 12.86
C ILE A 42 11.41 -10.24 13.66
N SER A 43 12.39 -9.32 13.64
CA SER A 43 12.22 -7.97 14.19
C SER A 43 11.37 -7.11 13.24
N MET A 44 10.20 -6.66 13.69
CA MET A 44 9.36 -5.73 12.93
C MET A 44 10.06 -4.38 12.69
N ALA A 45 10.78 -3.89 13.69
CA ALA A 45 11.52 -2.62 13.59
C ALA A 45 12.62 -2.69 12.52
N LYS A 46 13.39 -3.80 12.48
CA LYS A 46 14.44 -4.02 11.48
C LYS A 46 13.86 -4.22 10.09
N LEU A 47 12.75 -4.97 9.97
CA LEU A 47 12.09 -5.16 8.68
C LEU A 47 11.60 -3.83 8.10
N LEU A 48 10.91 -3.03 8.92
CA LEU A 48 10.43 -1.72 8.48
C LEU A 48 11.58 -0.79 8.11
N ALA A 49 12.69 -0.79 8.87
CA ALA A 49 13.88 -0.01 8.55
C ALA A 49 14.43 -0.36 7.16
N ARG A 50 14.60 -1.66 6.86
CA ARG A 50 15.06 -2.12 5.54
C ARG A 50 14.12 -1.76 4.40
N LEU A 51 12.82 -1.82 4.63
CA LEU A 51 11.84 -1.36 3.64
C LEU A 51 11.96 0.15 3.39
N LEU A 52 12.17 0.95 4.43
CA LEU A 52 12.39 2.40 4.29
C LEU A 52 13.70 2.72 3.56
N GLU A 53 14.78 1.95 3.78
CA GLU A 53 16.03 2.07 3.01
C GLU A 53 15.79 1.84 1.52
N VAL A 54 14.98 0.82 1.15
CA VAL A 54 14.61 0.58 -0.25
C VAL A 54 13.80 1.75 -0.81
N THR A 55 12.86 2.33 -0.05
CA THR A 55 12.10 3.49 -0.53
C THR A 55 13.00 4.69 -0.79
N GLU A 56 13.98 4.95 0.08
CA GLU A 56 14.96 6.01 -0.11
C GLU A 56 15.87 5.75 -1.32
N GLN A 57 16.40 4.52 -1.45
CA GLN A 57 17.26 4.12 -2.57
C GLN A 57 16.61 4.34 -3.94
N PHE A 58 15.30 4.10 -4.04
CA PHE A 58 14.55 4.24 -5.29
C PHE A 58 13.82 5.59 -5.43
N GLY A 59 14.10 6.56 -4.54
CA GLY A 59 13.54 7.90 -4.61
C GLY A 59 12.02 7.94 -4.45
N MET A 60 11.47 6.99 -3.71
CA MET A 60 10.04 6.96 -3.39
C MET A 60 9.74 7.99 -2.30
N GLU A 61 8.58 8.65 -2.41
CA GLU A 61 8.12 9.54 -1.35
C GLU A 61 7.75 8.74 -0.09
N THR A 62 8.48 8.98 0.99
CA THR A 62 8.19 8.36 2.28
C THR A 62 7.40 9.30 3.17
N ARG A 63 6.26 8.84 3.66
CA ARG A 63 5.43 9.61 4.57
C ARG A 63 6.10 9.71 5.94
N THR A 64 6.04 10.90 6.54
CA THR A 64 6.62 11.17 7.87
C THR A 64 6.05 10.22 8.94
N GLU A 65 4.79 9.81 8.81
CA GLU A 65 4.14 8.88 9.74
C GLU A 65 4.82 7.51 9.77
N LEU A 66 5.37 7.04 8.63
CA LEU A 66 6.11 5.77 8.57
C LEU A 66 7.46 5.87 9.30
N LEU A 67 8.13 7.02 9.24
CA LEU A 67 9.36 7.27 9.99
C LEU A 67 9.09 7.32 11.50
N LEU A 68 7.99 7.95 11.91
CA LEU A 68 7.56 7.98 13.31
C LEU A 68 7.18 6.57 13.79
N LEU A 69 6.46 5.81 12.97
CA LEU A 69 6.12 4.43 13.25
C LEU A 69 7.39 3.58 13.46
N GLN A 70 8.37 3.69 12.56
CA GLN A 70 9.64 2.96 12.67
C GLN A 70 10.36 3.27 13.99
N ARG A 71 10.45 4.55 14.38
CA ARG A 71 11.06 4.94 15.67
C ARG A 71 10.30 4.36 16.86
N THR A 72 8.98 4.41 16.84
CA THR A 72 8.13 3.83 17.88
C THR A 72 8.32 2.31 17.96
N MET A 73 8.39 1.62 16.82
CA MET A 73 8.61 0.18 16.76
C MET A 73 9.96 -0.23 17.36
N VAL A 74 11.03 0.53 17.09
CA VAL A 74 12.35 0.28 17.70
C VAL A 74 12.27 0.33 19.23
N VAL A 75 11.63 1.37 19.78
CA VAL A 75 11.51 1.54 21.23
C VAL A 75 10.63 0.45 21.84
N VAL A 76 9.45 0.21 21.27
CA VAL A 76 8.49 -0.78 21.79
C VAL A 76 9.08 -2.18 21.73
N GLU A 77 9.68 -2.58 20.61
CA GLU A 77 10.29 -3.89 20.46
C GLU A 77 11.48 -4.05 21.40
N GLY A 78 12.33 -3.02 21.56
CA GLY A 78 13.46 -3.05 22.47
C GLY A 78 13.02 -3.23 23.93
N VAL A 79 12.04 -2.45 24.39
CA VAL A 79 11.50 -2.59 25.75
C VAL A 79 10.81 -3.94 25.96
N SER A 80 9.99 -4.36 25.01
CA SER A 80 9.27 -5.65 25.10
C SER A 80 10.22 -6.83 25.22
N ARG A 81 11.27 -6.87 24.39
CA ARG A 81 12.29 -7.93 24.43
C ARG A 81 13.18 -7.88 25.69
N SER A 82 13.32 -6.71 26.32
CA SER A 82 14.03 -6.60 27.61
C SER A 82 13.22 -7.16 28.77
N LEU A 83 11.88 -7.12 28.66
CA LEU A 83 10.96 -7.66 29.66
C LEU A 83 10.69 -9.17 29.43
N ASP A 84 10.51 -9.55 28.18
CA ASP A 84 10.31 -10.93 27.75
C ASP A 84 11.09 -11.18 26.45
N PRO A 85 12.26 -11.85 26.52
CA PRO A 85 13.07 -12.16 25.34
C PRO A 85 12.35 -13.03 24.29
N ASN A 86 11.33 -13.80 24.68
CA ASN A 86 10.55 -14.66 23.80
C ASN A 86 9.30 -13.99 23.24
N MET A 87 9.09 -12.72 23.54
CA MET A 87 7.93 -11.98 23.06
C MET A 87 7.85 -11.98 21.53
N ASN A 88 6.70 -12.42 21.00
CA ASN A 88 6.39 -12.38 19.59
C ASN A 88 5.52 -11.16 19.27
N MET A 89 6.14 -10.12 18.72
CA MET A 89 5.46 -8.88 18.35
C MET A 89 4.36 -9.11 17.28
N TRP A 90 4.57 -10.07 16.39
CA TRP A 90 3.61 -10.40 15.33
C TRP A 90 2.31 -10.99 15.87
N GLU A 91 2.43 -11.90 16.83
CA GLU A 91 1.26 -12.48 17.49
C GLU A 91 0.51 -11.45 18.33
N THR A 92 1.23 -10.59 19.02
CA THR A 92 0.64 -9.50 19.82
C THR A 92 -0.07 -8.47 18.93
N ALA A 93 0.47 -8.15 17.76
CA ALA A 93 -0.12 -7.21 16.82
C ALA A 93 -1.29 -7.79 16.01
N ARG A 94 -1.34 -9.11 15.82
CA ARG A 94 -2.34 -9.80 14.97
C ARG A 94 -3.79 -9.36 15.25
N PRO A 95 -4.32 -9.39 16.49
CA PRO A 95 -5.71 -9.05 16.74
C PRO A 95 -6.03 -7.58 16.38
N VAL A 96 -5.06 -6.68 16.54
CA VAL A 96 -5.22 -5.27 16.15
C VAL A 96 -5.28 -5.13 14.64
N VAL A 97 -4.40 -5.82 13.91
CA VAL A 97 -4.37 -5.80 12.43
C VAL A 97 -5.64 -6.45 11.87
N GLU A 98 -6.06 -7.59 12.40
CA GLU A 98 -7.29 -8.28 11.96
C GLU A 98 -8.54 -7.40 12.18
N LYS A 99 -8.63 -6.74 13.34
CA LYS A 99 -9.71 -5.79 13.62
C LYS A 99 -9.71 -4.63 12.64
N TYR A 100 -8.54 -4.04 12.39
CA TYR A 100 -8.41 -2.94 11.43
C TYR A 100 -8.81 -3.35 10.01
N ILE A 101 -8.35 -4.52 9.55
CA ILE A 101 -8.70 -5.05 8.23
C ILE A 101 -10.21 -5.32 8.15
N ALA A 102 -10.80 -5.92 9.19
CA ALA A 102 -12.23 -6.18 9.23
C ALA A 102 -13.06 -4.89 9.19
N GLU A 103 -12.60 -3.83 9.86
CA GLU A 103 -13.25 -2.51 9.84
C GLU A 103 -13.05 -1.78 8.50
N ALA A 104 -11.85 -1.86 7.91
CA ALA A 104 -11.50 -1.17 6.66
C ALA A 104 -12.06 -1.87 5.41
N LEU A 105 -12.08 -3.20 5.37
CA LEU A 105 -12.50 -4.03 4.24
C LEU A 105 -13.80 -4.78 4.50
N GLY A 106 -14.38 -4.65 5.68
CA GLY A 106 -15.61 -5.35 6.07
C GLY A 106 -16.84 -4.89 5.30
N PRO A 107 -17.98 -5.63 5.43
CA PRO A 107 -19.21 -5.37 4.68
C PRO A 107 -19.73 -3.93 4.82
N LYS A 108 -19.50 -3.29 5.97
CA LYS A 108 -19.88 -1.89 6.22
C LYS A 108 -19.06 -0.88 5.40
N ALA A 109 -17.76 -1.16 5.16
CA ALA A 109 -16.92 -0.32 4.32
C ALA A 109 -17.31 -0.46 2.85
N ILE A 110 -17.55 -1.69 2.38
CA ILE A 110 -18.03 -1.97 1.02
C ILE A 110 -19.40 -1.32 0.79
N LEU A 111 -20.32 -1.40 1.75
CA LEU A 111 -21.63 -0.76 1.66
C LEU A 111 -21.52 0.78 1.59
N LYS A 112 -20.61 1.38 2.36
CA LYS A 112 -20.36 2.82 2.33
C LYS A 112 -19.81 3.29 0.98
N ASP A 113 -18.95 2.49 0.36
CA ASP A 113 -18.37 2.81 -0.96
C ASP A 113 -19.41 2.61 -2.07
N ILE A 114 -20.23 1.57 -2.00
CA ILE A 114 -21.38 1.39 -2.91
C ILE A 114 -22.36 2.57 -2.79
N LEU A 115 -22.67 3.02 -1.58
CA LEU A 115 -23.55 4.17 -1.37
C LEU A 115 -22.95 5.46 -1.93
N LYS A 116 -21.63 5.67 -1.83
CA LYS A 116 -20.94 6.80 -2.49
C LYS A 116 -21.06 6.73 -4.00
N ILE A 117 -20.84 5.55 -4.60
CA ILE A 117 -20.97 5.33 -6.05
C ILE A 117 -22.39 5.63 -6.50
N VAL A 118 -23.40 5.16 -5.77
CA VAL A 118 -24.81 5.43 -6.06
C VAL A 118 -25.14 6.92 -5.95
N GLN A 119 -24.60 7.63 -4.95
CA GLN A 119 -24.78 9.08 -4.83
C GLN A 119 -24.13 9.86 -5.98
N VAL A 120 -22.93 9.45 -6.40
CA VAL A 120 -22.24 10.04 -7.56
C VAL A 120 -23.03 9.76 -8.84
N ALA A 121 -23.47 8.53 -9.05
CA ALA A 121 -24.30 8.16 -10.19
C ALA A 121 -25.64 8.93 -10.24
N ARG A 122 -26.26 9.16 -9.07
CA ARG A 122 -27.47 9.99 -8.99
C ARG A 122 -27.24 11.45 -9.35
N LYS A 123 -26.07 12.01 -8.98
CA LYS A 123 -25.70 13.39 -9.32
C LYS A 123 -25.34 13.52 -10.81
N LEU A 124 -24.72 12.53 -11.40
CA LEU A 124 -24.27 12.50 -12.80
C LEU A 124 -25.38 11.99 -13.74
N GLY A 125 -26.31 11.18 -13.26
CA GLY A 125 -27.38 10.58 -14.05
C GLY A 125 -28.17 11.55 -14.94
N PRO A 126 -28.56 12.74 -14.44
CA PRO A 126 -29.24 13.75 -15.28
C PRO A 126 -28.35 14.41 -16.33
N GLN A 127 -27.00 14.33 -16.18
CA GLN A 127 -26.03 14.95 -17.08
C GLN A 127 -25.43 13.97 -18.11
N LEU A 128 -25.59 12.66 -17.88
CA LEU A 128 -25.07 11.60 -18.76
C LEU A 128 -25.57 11.71 -20.22
N PRO A 129 -26.86 12.00 -20.51
CA PRO A 129 -27.32 12.14 -21.90
C PRO A 129 -26.63 13.30 -22.61
N LYS A 130 -26.44 14.45 -21.95
CA LYS A 130 -25.76 15.61 -22.52
C LYS A 130 -24.27 15.34 -22.81
N LEU A 131 -23.57 14.69 -21.88
CA LEU A 131 -22.16 14.31 -22.06
C LEU A 131 -21.97 13.30 -23.19
N LEU A 132 -22.89 12.37 -23.36
CA LEU A 132 -22.87 11.42 -24.48
C LEU A 132 -23.16 12.11 -25.83
N GLU A 133 -24.11 13.04 -25.87
CA GLU A 133 -24.39 13.85 -27.09
C GLU A 133 -23.19 14.71 -27.48
N ASP A 134 -22.50 15.33 -26.53
CA ASP A 134 -21.31 16.14 -26.76
C ASP A 134 -20.14 15.30 -27.28
N LEU A 135 -19.92 14.11 -26.73
CA LEU A 135 -18.89 13.16 -27.18
C LEU A 135 -19.18 12.64 -28.59
N VAL A 136 -20.43 12.30 -28.90
CA VAL A 136 -20.84 11.85 -30.24
C VAL A 136 -20.72 13.01 -31.26
N ARG A 137 -21.01 14.25 -30.88
CA ARG A 137 -20.79 15.41 -31.71
C ARG A 137 -19.32 15.66 -32.01
N GLN A 138 -18.43 15.61 -31.04
CA GLN A 138 -16.98 15.76 -31.22
C GLN A 138 -16.43 14.71 -32.19
N HIS A 139 -16.81 13.46 -32.04
CA HIS A 139 -16.34 12.37 -32.93
C HIS A 139 -16.82 12.53 -34.37
N LYS A 140 -17.97 13.16 -34.60
CA LYS A 140 -18.52 13.40 -35.93
C LYS A 140 -17.86 14.58 -36.67
N TYR A 141 -17.12 15.44 -35.94
CA TYR A 141 -16.35 16.53 -36.52
C TYR A 141 -14.93 16.13 -36.91
N GLU A 142 -14.35 15.11 -36.23
CA GLU A 142 -13.01 14.59 -36.56
C GLU A 142 -13.02 13.71 -37.83
N ASP A 143 -14.13 13.04 -38.16
CA ASP A 143 -14.24 12.16 -39.33
C ASP A 143 -14.54 12.94 -40.66
N LYS A 144 -14.55 14.26 -40.63
CA LYS A 144 -14.86 15.12 -41.82
C LYS A 144 -13.70 16.00 -42.30
N ASN A 145 -12.52 15.86 -41.70
CA ASN A 145 -11.28 16.47 -42.19
C ASN A 145 -10.27 15.37 -42.46
#